data_d680a31cd8b7cbf8881746464dd86612
#
_entry.id   d680a31cd8b7cbf8881746464dd86612
#
_cell.length_a   1.000
_cell.length_b   1.000
_cell.length_c   1.000
_cell.angle_alpha   90.00
_cell.angle_beta   90.00
_cell.angle_gamma   90.00
#
_symmetry.space_group_name_H-M   'P 1'
#
loop_
_entity.id
_entity.type
_entity.pdbx_description
1 polymer ?
#
loop_
_entity_poly.entity_id
_entity_poly.type
_entity_poly.pdbx_seq_one_letter_code
_entity_poly.pdbx_strand_id
1 'polypeptide(L)'
;MTDGQGNTVYFSECVIIFTSNLGIYTRAADGGRQQNVTPDMPYPEVQNRVRSAIEEHFKLELGRPEILNRIGENIVVFDFIRPEAARKILRSQVDRIFRDLSAERRIEITISERAYSVLLEHALGNLENGGRGIGNIVGALLIDPLSRFLFDNGIFSDARLEITEIDAQAAPPCLECRRS
;
A
#
# COMPACT_ATOMS: atom_id res chain seq x y z
N MET A 1 -30.60 -10.08 9.29
CA MET A 1 -29.74 -11.29 9.18
C MET A 1 -29.59 -11.90 10.57
N THR A 2 -29.32 -13.19 10.65
CA THR A 2 -29.04 -13.88 11.92
C THR A 2 -27.54 -14.19 11.98
N ASP A 3 -26.88 -13.87 13.08
CA ASP A 3 -25.46 -14.21 13.29
C ASP A 3 -25.29 -15.71 13.61
N GLY A 4 -24.05 -16.17 13.74
CA GLY A 4 -23.74 -17.57 14.06
C GLY A 4 -24.18 -18.04 15.46
N GLN A 5 -24.66 -17.12 16.30
CA GLN A 5 -25.16 -17.39 17.64
C GLN A 5 -26.69 -17.29 17.71
N GLY A 6 -27.38 -17.03 16.58
CA GLY A 6 -28.82 -16.93 16.50
C GLY A 6 -29.41 -15.54 16.82
N ASN A 7 -28.58 -14.51 17.01
CA ASN A 7 -29.07 -13.15 17.28
C ASN A 7 -29.46 -12.45 15.97
N THR A 8 -30.51 -11.66 16.00
CA THR A 8 -30.89 -10.82 14.85
C THR A 8 -30.01 -9.59 14.77
N VAL A 9 -29.30 -9.43 13.64
CA VAL A 9 -28.46 -8.27 13.37
C VAL A 9 -29.16 -7.38 12.34
N TYR A 10 -29.22 -6.07 12.62
CA TYR A 10 -29.83 -5.06 11.77
C TYR A 10 -28.74 -4.26 11.05
N PHE A 11 -28.91 -4.03 9.74
CA PHE A 11 -27.99 -3.27 8.89
C PHE A 11 -28.55 -1.91 8.47
N SER A 12 -29.65 -1.46 9.09
CA SER A 12 -30.35 -0.24 8.71
C SER A 12 -29.54 1.05 8.84
N GLU A 13 -28.50 1.04 9.70
CA GLU A 13 -27.64 2.20 9.95
C GLU A 13 -26.16 1.91 9.59
N CYS A 14 -25.93 0.95 8.70
CA CYS A 14 -24.59 0.57 8.28
C CYS A 14 -24.20 1.21 6.95
N VAL A 15 -22.94 1.62 6.84
CA VAL A 15 -22.27 1.88 5.55
C VAL A 15 -21.56 0.60 5.14
N ILE A 16 -21.91 0.07 3.97
CA ILE A 16 -21.30 -1.16 3.45
C ILE A 16 -20.34 -0.77 2.34
N ILE A 17 -19.08 -1.15 2.48
CA ILE A 17 -18.03 -0.88 1.49
C ILE A 17 -17.55 -2.23 0.95
N PHE A 18 -17.68 -2.41 -0.37
CA PHE A 18 -17.11 -3.54 -1.07
C PHE A 18 -15.82 -3.13 -1.78
N THR A 19 -14.79 -3.95 -1.69
CA THR A 19 -13.55 -3.79 -2.45
C THR A 19 -13.37 -4.97 -3.40
N SER A 20 -12.90 -4.70 -4.62
CA SER A 20 -12.72 -5.72 -5.65
C SER A 20 -11.59 -5.32 -6.60
N ASN A 21 -10.97 -6.32 -7.21
CA ASN A 21 -10.03 -6.15 -8.33
C ASN A 21 -10.73 -6.35 -9.69
N LEU A 22 -12.06 -6.31 -9.72
CA LEU A 22 -12.84 -6.46 -10.94
C LEU A 22 -12.48 -5.35 -11.94
N GLY A 23 -12.29 -5.73 -13.20
CA GLY A 23 -11.96 -4.79 -14.27
C GLY A 23 -10.47 -4.50 -14.45
N ILE A 24 -9.59 -4.97 -13.55
CA ILE A 24 -8.11 -4.91 -13.77
C ILE A 24 -7.69 -5.90 -14.87
N TYR A 25 -8.33 -7.06 -14.91
CA TYR A 25 -8.16 -8.05 -15.96
C TYR A 25 -9.51 -8.35 -16.61
N THR A 26 -9.50 -8.60 -17.91
CA THR A 26 -10.64 -9.06 -18.70
C THR A 26 -10.35 -10.46 -19.25
N ARG A 27 -11.39 -11.10 -19.76
CA ARG A 27 -11.27 -12.40 -20.42
C ARG A 27 -10.82 -12.21 -21.86
N ALA A 28 -9.73 -12.84 -22.25
CA ALA A 28 -9.26 -12.84 -23.63
C ALA A 28 -10.12 -13.79 -24.50
N ALA A 29 -10.04 -13.63 -25.82
CA ALA A 29 -10.81 -14.44 -26.76
C ALA A 29 -10.50 -15.95 -26.69
N ASP A 30 -9.31 -16.31 -26.23
CA ASP A 30 -8.86 -17.68 -25.98
C ASP A 30 -9.30 -18.24 -24.62
N GLY A 31 -10.05 -17.45 -23.84
CA GLY A 31 -10.51 -17.79 -22.49
C GLY A 31 -9.48 -17.50 -21.39
N GLY A 32 -8.28 -17.03 -21.74
CA GLY A 32 -7.24 -16.59 -20.81
C GLY A 32 -7.58 -15.27 -20.11
N ARG A 33 -6.69 -14.84 -19.19
CA ARG A 33 -6.74 -13.51 -18.58
C ARG A 33 -5.88 -12.54 -19.37
N GLN A 34 -6.44 -11.40 -19.76
CA GLN A 34 -5.74 -10.30 -20.38
C GLN A 34 -5.79 -9.08 -19.47
N GLN A 35 -4.67 -8.38 -19.34
CA GLN A 35 -4.61 -7.14 -18.57
C GLN A 35 -5.42 -6.05 -19.30
N ASN A 36 -6.39 -5.47 -18.61
CA ASN A 36 -7.30 -4.45 -19.16
C ASN A 36 -6.73 -3.04 -18.99
N VAL A 37 -6.03 -2.81 -17.88
CA VAL A 37 -5.46 -1.51 -17.53
C VAL A 37 -4.02 -1.65 -17.04
N THR A 38 -3.18 -0.66 -17.37
CA THR A 38 -1.75 -0.64 -17.04
C THR A 38 -1.37 0.67 -16.35
N PRO A 39 -0.25 0.72 -15.58
CA PRO A 39 0.17 1.92 -14.85
C PRO A 39 0.52 3.12 -15.73
N ASP A 40 0.84 2.91 -17.00
CA ASP A 40 1.17 3.95 -17.97
C ASP A 40 -0.06 4.66 -18.56
N MET A 41 -1.25 4.06 -18.42
CA MET A 41 -2.50 4.67 -18.90
C MET A 41 -2.87 5.90 -18.05
N PRO A 42 -3.42 6.96 -18.68
CA PRO A 42 -4.02 8.08 -17.94
C PRO A 42 -5.20 7.61 -17.09
N TYR A 43 -5.36 8.22 -15.90
CA TYR A 43 -6.46 7.83 -14.98
C TYR A 43 -7.86 7.85 -15.61
N PRO A 44 -8.26 8.83 -16.42
CA PRO A 44 -9.57 8.80 -17.06
C PRO A 44 -9.80 7.56 -17.94
N GLU A 45 -8.75 7.07 -18.60
CA GLU A 45 -8.82 5.84 -19.39
C GLU A 45 -8.93 4.61 -18.51
N VAL A 46 -8.12 4.52 -17.44
CA VAL A 46 -8.22 3.47 -16.41
C VAL A 46 -9.64 3.41 -15.86
N GLN A 47 -10.19 4.56 -15.47
CA GLN A 47 -11.53 4.66 -14.91
C GLN A 47 -12.60 4.15 -15.89
N ASN A 48 -12.54 4.56 -17.13
CA ASN A 48 -13.51 4.16 -18.16
C ASN A 48 -13.43 2.66 -18.43
N ARG A 49 -12.24 2.10 -18.62
CA ARG A 49 -12.05 0.67 -18.89
C ARG A 49 -12.52 -0.20 -17.73
N VAL A 50 -12.17 0.18 -16.49
CA VAL A 50 -12.61 -0.57 -15.31
C VAL A 50 -14.12 -0.50 -15.15
N ARG A 51 -14.75 0.68 -15.31
CA ARG A 51 -16.21 0.81 -15.24
C ARG A 51 -16.90 -0.03 -16.31
N SER A 52 -16.44 0.01 -17.56
CA SER A 52 -17.01 -0.81 -18.63
C SER A 52 -16.91 -2.31 -18.33
N ALA A 53 -15.76 -2.76 -17.83
CA ALA A 53 -15.59 -4.17 -17.45
C ALA A 53 -16.48 -4.59 -16.26
N ILE A 54 -16.70 -3.71 -15.29
CA ILE A 54 -17.65 -3.94 -14.19
C ILE A 54 -19.06 -4.08 -14.73
N GLU A 55 -19.49 -3.17 -15.64
CA GLU A 55 -20.81 -3.23 -16.24
C GLU A 55 -21.02 -4.53 -17.02
N GLU A 56 -20.05 -4.92 -17.82
CA GLU A 56 -20.08 -6.16 -18.59
C GLU A 56 -20.20 -7.39 -17.68
N HIS A 57 -19.41 -7.43 -16.62
CA HIS A 57 -19.45 -8.51 -15.64
C HIS A 57 -20.85 -8.66 -15.01
N PHE A 58 -21.46 -7.56 -14.55
CA PHE A 58 -22.80 -7.62 -13.95
C PHE A 58 -23.89 -7.95 -14.96
N LYS A 59 -23.78 -7.46 -16.20
CA LYS A 59 -24.78 -7.68 -17.25
C LYS A 59 -24.71 -9.07 -17.88
N LEU A 60 -23.49 -9.53 -18.20
CA LEU A 60 -23.27 -10.73 -19.01
C LEU A 60 -22.86 -11.95 -18.19
N GLU A 61 -21.92 -11.80 -17.25
CA GLU A 61 -21.44 -12.95 -16.48
C GLU A 61 -22.37 -13.29 -15.29
N LEU A 62 -22.78 -12.28 -14.53
CA LEU A 62 -23.70 -12.50 -13.41
C LEU A 62 -25.16 -12.51 -13.81
N GLY A 63 -25.52 -11.89 -14.93
CA GLY A 63 -26.92 -11.74 -15.35
C GLY A 63 -27.76 -10.93 -14.35
N ARG A 64 -27.14 -9.97 -13.63
CA ARG A 64 -27.76 -9.19 -12.54
C ARG A 64 -27.61 -7.68 -12.72
N PRO A 65 -28.13 -7.12 -13.83
CA PRO A 65 -28.02 -5.66 -14.08
C PRO A 65 -28.71 -4.82 -13.01
N GLU A 66 -29.70 -5.38 -12.29
CA GLU A 66 -30.42 -4.69 -11.22
C GLU A 66 -29.51 -4.33 -10.03
N ILE A 67 -28.45 -5.10 -9.78
CA ILE A 67 -27.47 -4.78 -8.73
C ILE A 67 -26.70 -3.52 -9.12
N LEU A 68 -26.24 -3.45 -10.36
CA LEU A 68 -25.53 -2.28 -10.89
C LEU A 68 -26.37 -1.01 -10.80
N ASN A 69 -27.68 -1.10 -11.14
CA ASN A 69 -28.60 0.01 -11.01
C ASN A 69 -28.78 0.50 -9.57
N ARG A 70 -28.69 -0.39 -8.60
CA ARG A 70 -28.75 -0.04 -7.16
C ARG A 70 -27.46 0.58 -6.65
N ILE A 71 -26.30 0.13 -7.16
CA ILE A 71 -24.99 0.73 -6.83
C ILE A 71 -24.89 2.13 -7.43
N GLY A 72 -25.38 2.33 -8.67
CA GLY A 72 -25.41 3.61 -9.37
C GLY A 72 -24.01 4.24 -9.47
N GLU A 73 -23.92 5.51 -9.13
CA GLU A 73 -22.67 6.29 -9.19
C GLU A 73 -21.66 5.98 -8.06
N ASN A 74 -22.00 5.09 -7.12
CA ASN A 74 -21.18 4.78 -5.96
C ASN A 74 -19.99 3.83 -6.27
N ILE A 75 -19.60 3.72 -7.53
CA ILE A 75 -18.41 2.98 -7.95
C ILE A 75 -17.21 3.92 -8.00
N VAL A 76 -16.28 3.73 -7.08
CA VAL A 76 -15.01 4.47 -7.04
C VAL A 76 -13.90 3.61 -7.60
N VAL A 77 -13.30 4.04 -8.71
CA VAL A 77 -12.13 3.38 -9.30
C VAL A 77 -10.88 4.01 -8.72
N PHE A 78 -10.03 3.21 -8.09
CA PHE A 78 -8.72 3.68 -7.63
C PHE A 78 -7.71 3.63 -8.77
N ASP A 79 -6.89 4.68 -8.85
CA ASP A 79 -5.75 4.70 -9.77
C ASP A 79 -4.60 3.82 -9.28
N PHE A 80 -3.68 3.51 -10.17
CA PHE A 80 -2.38 2.97 -9.79
C PHE A 80 -1.62 3.98 -8.92
N ILE A 81 -0.78 3.47 -8.03
CA ILE A 81 0.09 4.34 -7.25
C ILE A 81 1.15 4.94 -8.18
N ARG A 82 0.99 6.22 -8.49
CA ARG A 82 1.92 7.00 -9.29
C ARG A 82 3.16 7.38 -8.47
N PRO A 83 4.31 7.66 -9.11
CA PRO A 83 5.55 8.01 -8.41
C PRO A 83 5.39 9.13 -7.39
N GLU A 84 4.57 10.15 -7.68
CA GLU A 84 4.31 11.26 -6.74
C GLU A 84 3.55 10.80 -5.48
N ALA A 85 2.54 9.95 -5.67
CA ALA A 85 1.80 9.35 -4.56
C ALA A 85 2.70 8.42 -3.74
N ALA A 86 3.54 7.62 -4.42
CA ALA A 86 4.50 6.73 -3.78
C ALA A 86 5.48 7.48 -2.87
N ARG A 87 6.01 8.63 -3.31
CA ARG A 87 6.87 9.49 -2.49
C ARG A 87 6.18 9.96 -1.21
N LYS A 88 4.92 10.38 -1.32
CA LYS A 88 4.11 10.83 -0.18
C LYS A 88 3.82 9.67 0.79
N ILE A 89 3.48 8.50 0.26
CA ILE A 89 3.23 7.29 1.05
C ILE A 89 4.49 6.87 1.81
N LEU A 90 5.63 6.78 1.11
CA LEU A 90 6.91 6.43 1.72
C LEU A 90 7.25 7.41 2.85
N ARG A 91 7.18 8.73 2.58
CA ARG A 91 7.46 9.75 3.58
C ARG A 91 6.56 9.61 4.81
N SER A 92 5.27 9.46 4.59
CA SER A 92 4.29 9.28 5.66
C SER A 92 4.58 8.04 6.52
N GLN A 93 5.01 6.92 5.91
CA GLN A 93 5.35 5.69 6.63
C GLN A 93 6.61 5.87 7.47
N VAL A 94 7.66 6.47 6.89
CA VAL A 94 8.92 6.76 7.61
C VAL A 94 8.66 7.69 8.80
N ASP A 95 7.96 8.80 8.57
CA ASP A 95 7.64 9.79 9.60
C ASP A 95 6.77 9.19 10.73
N ARG A 96 5.89 8.24 10.38
CA ARG A 96 5.08 7.51 11.37
C ARG A 96 5.96 6.63 12.26
N ILE A 97 6.86 5.84 11.67
CA ILE A 97 7.77 4.96 12.43
C ILE A 97 8.62 5.77 13.41
N PHE A 98 9.19 6.89 12.96
CA PHE A 98 10.02 7.75 13.81
C PHE A 98 9.22 8.39 14.94
N ARG A 99 7.99 8.80 14.66
CA ARG A 99 7.08 9.37 15.65
C ARG A 99 6.68 8.33 16.70
N ASP A 100 6.36 7.10 16.26
CA ASP A 100 5.98 6.01 17.16
C ASP A 100 7.16 5.65 18.10
N LEU A 101 8.40 5.55 17.57
CA LEU A 101 9.61 5.32 18.37
C LEU A 101 9.90 6.46 19.35
N SER A 102 9.69 7.71 18.93
CA SER A 102 9.83 8.88 19.81
C SER A 102 8.79 8.86 20.94
N ALA A 103 7.53 8.56 20.62
CA ALA A 103 6.44 8.55 21.59
C ALA A 103 6.54 7.40 22.61
N GLU A 104 6.89 6.20 22.13
CA GLU A 104 6.87 4.98 22.98
C GLU A 104 8.18 4.78 23.75
N ARG A 105 9.32 5.17 23.14
CA ARG A 105 10.65 4.86 23.69
C ARG A 105 11.55 6.07 23.87
N ARG A 106 11.10 7.27 23.53
CA ARG A 106 11.92 8.50 23.54
C ARG A 106 13.19 8.36 22.69
N ILE A 107 13.10 7.62 21.58
CA ILE A 107 14.18 7.52 20.60
C ILE A 107 13.85 8.47 19.46
N GLU A 108 14.59 9.56 19.36
CA GLU A 108 14.46 10.52 18.28
C GLU A 108 15.32 10.09 17.09
N ILE A 109 14.72 9.88 15.94
CA ILE A 109 15.43 9.42 14.74
C ILE A 109 15.25 10.43 13.62
N THR A 110 16.35 10.71 12.94
CA THR A 110 16.38 11.44 11.66
C THR A 110 17.01 10.55 10.59
N ILE A 111 16.77 10.87 9.34
CA ILE A 111 17.34 10.16 8.20
C ILE A 111 18.00 11.14 7.25
N SER A 112 19.21 10.84 6.81
CA SER A 112 19.93 11.63 5.83
C SER A 112 19.28 11.56 4.45
N GLU A 113 19.48 12.58 3.62
CA GLU A 113 19.02 12.59 2.22
C GLU A 113 19.53 11.38 1.44
N ARG A 114 20.78 10.97 1.67
CA ARG A 114 21.39 9.80 1.03
C ARG A 114 20.66 8.51 1.40
N ALA A 115 20.47 8.26 2.68
CA ALA A 115 19.76 7.07 3.15
C ALA A 115 18.29 7.05 2.68
N TYR A 116 17.60 8.21 2.72
CA TYR A 116 16.23 8.32 2.23
C TYR A 116 16.13 8.05 0.72
N SER A 117 17.13 8.47 -0.07
CA SER A 117 17.15 8.23 -1.52
C SER A 117 17.20 6.74 -1.87
N VAL A 118 17.92 5.93 -1.08
CA VAL A 118 17.94 4.47 -1.26
C VAL A 118 16.54 3.86 -1.05
N LEU A 119 15.85 4.25 0.05
CA LEU A 119 14.47 3.81 0.28
C LEU A 119 13.55 4.20 -0.88
N LEU A 120 13.70 5.43 -1.36
CA LEU A 120 12.86 5.97 -2.44
C LEU A 120 13.09 5.24 -3.76
N GLU A 121 14.33 4.97 -4.14
CA GLU A 121 14.66 4.23 -5.35
C GLU A 121 14.04 2.84 -5.34
N HIS A 122 14.22 2.09 -4.25
CA HIS A 122 13.64 0.76 -4.11
C HIS A 122 12.09 0.78 -4.05
N ALA A 123 11.50 1.78 -3.40
CA ALA A 123 10.05 1.94 -3.37
C ALA A 123 9.47 2.23 -4.75
N LEU A 124 10.12 3.10 -5.54
CA LEU A 124 9.71 3.41 -6.92
C LEU A 124 9.90 2.22 -7.86
N GLY A 125 10.90 1.36 -7.63
CA GLY A 125 11.11 0.12 -8.39
C GLY A 125 10.07 -0.98 -8.11
N ASN A 126 9.25 -0.84 -7.07
CA ASN A 126 8.26 -1.85 -6.64
C ASN A 126 6.80 -1.38 -6.73
N LEU A 127 6.50 -0.40 -7.57
CA LEU A 127 5.14 0.17 -7.70
C LEU A 127 4.11 -0.81 -8.25
N GLU A 128 4.51 -1.85 -8.97
CA GLU A 128 3.62 -2.91 -9.45
C GLU A 128 2.85 -3.60 -8.32
N ASN A 129 3.44 -3.67 -7.12
CA ASN A 129 2.84 -4.23 -5.91
C ASN A 129 2.02 -3.18 -5.12
N GLY A 130 1.85 -1.99 -5.66
CA GLY A 130 1.09 -0.91 -5.06
C GLY A 130 1.62 -0.48 -3.68
N GLY A 131 0.73 -0.08 -2.78
CA GLY A 131 1.10 0.35 -1.42
C GLY A 131 1.75 -0.74 -0.56
N ARG A 132 1.44 -2.01 -0.84
CA ARG A 132 2.11 -3.14 -0.17
C ARG A 132 3.58 -3.23 -0.55
N GLY A 133 3.92 -2.96 -1.80
CA GLY A 133 5.31 -2.93 -2.25
C GLY A 133 6.14 -1.90 -1.47
N ILE A 134 5.60 -0.68 -1.30
CA ILE A 134 6.25 0.36 -0.49
C ILE A 134 6.41 -0.09 0.97
N GLY A 135 5.36 -0.66 1.57
CA GLY A 135 5.41 -1.19 2.94
C GLY A 135 6.46 -2.29 3.12
N ASN A 136 6.59 -3.20 2.17
CA ASN A 136 7.60 -4.25 2.19
C ASN A 136 9.02 -3.68 2.12
N ILE A 137 9.26 -2.67 1.29
CA ILE A 137 10.56 -1.98 1.23
C ILE A 137 10.88 -1.29 2.55
N VAL A 138 9.93 -0.57 3.13
CA VAL A 138 10.11 0.05 4.45
C VAL A 138 10.38 -1.00 5.53
N GLY A 139 9.69 -2.14 5.50
CA GLY A 139 9.98 -3.27 6.39
C GLY A 139 11.40 -3.77 6.26
N ALA A 140 11.79 -4.16 5.05
CA ALA A 140 13.07 -4.82 4.79
C ALA A 140 14.30 -3.89 4.91
N LEU A 141 14.18 -2.62 4.48
CA LEU A 141 15.33 -1.71 4.39
C LEU A 141 15.38 -0.68 5.54
N LEU A 142 14.31 -0.52 6.31
CA LEU A 142 14.29 0.42 7.44
C LEU A 142 13.96 -0.28 8.76
N ILE A 143 12.79 -0.92 8.89
CA ILE A 143 12.33 -1.44 10.18
C ILE A 143 13.23 -2.56 10.69
N ASP A 144 13.46 -3.59 9.87
CA ASP A 144 14.25 -4.75 10.27
C ASP A 144 15.72 -4.39 10.56
N PRO A 145 16.44 -3.61 9.70
CA PRO A 145 17.78 -3.18 10.00
C PRO A 145 17.87 -2.25 11.22
N LEU A 146 16.93 -1.32 11.37
CA LEU A 146 16.88 -0.42 12.52
C LEU A 146 16.67 -1.17 13.82
N SER A 147 15.75 -2.14 13.82
CA SER A 147 15.48 -2.97 14.99
C SER A 147 16.71 -3.76 15.43
N ARG A 148 17.45 -4.35 14.47
CA ARG A 148 18.74 -5.02 14.74
C ARG A 148 19.77 -4.05 15.29
N PHE A 149 19.93 -2.89 14.63
CA PHE A 149 20.90 -1.87 15.09
C PHE A 149 20.63 -1.44 16.53
N LEU A 150 19.36 -1.17 16.87
CA LEU A 150 18.97 -0.76 18.22
C LEU A 150 19.26 -1.88 19.25
N PHE A 151 18.93 -3.12 18.89
CA PHE A 151 19.17 -4.28 19.76
C PHE A 151 20.66 -4.54 19.98
N ASP A 152 21.47 -4.60 18.91
CA ASP A 152 22.89 -4.91 18.97
C ASP A 152 23.69 -3.84 19.72
N ASN A 153 23.22 -2.59 19.71
CA ASN A 153 23.84 -1.49 20.44
C ASN A 153 23.23 -1.23 21.83
N GLY A 154 22.29 -2.05 22.27
CA GLY A 154 21.65 -1.92 23.58
C GLY A 154 20.83 -0.63 23.74
N ILE A 155 20.26 -0.10 22.62
CA ILE A 155 19.50 1.15 22.64
C ILE A 155 18.01 0.80 22.77
N PHE A 156 17.47 0.99 23.95
CA PHE A 156 16.06 0.65 24.23
C PHE A 156 15.19 1.88 24.52
N SER A 157 15.81 3.00 24.91
CA SER A 157 15.13 4.28 25.15
C SER A 157 16.14 5.45 25.16
N ASP A 158 15.59 6.68 25.16
CA ASP A 158 16.32 7.93 25.47
C ASP A 158 17.56 8.13 24.61
N ALA A 159 17.40 8.03 23.29
CA ALA A 159 18.49 8.19 22.34
C ALA A 159 18.13 9.15 21.20
N ARG A 160 19.17 9.77 20.63
CA ARG A 160 19.07 10.53 19.38
C ARG A 160 20.00 9.91 18.34
N LEU A 161 19.42 9.59 17.19
CA LEU A 161 20.10 8.89 16.12
C LEU A 161 19.83 9.58 14.78
N GLU A 162 20.87 9.58 13.93
CA GLU A 162 20.72 9.91 12.51
C GLU A 162 21.09 8.68 11.68
N ILE A 163 20.14 8.19 10.88
CA ILE A 163 20.42 7.15 9.89
C ILE A 163 21.21 7.81 8.75
N THR A 164 22.47 7.47 8.63
CA THR A 164 23.39 8.10 7.66
C THR A 164 23.44 7.34 6.34
N GLU A 165 23.33 6.02 6.38
CA GLU A 165 23.44 5.14 5.22
C GLU A 165 22.54 3.91 5.36
N ILE A 166 22.06 3.40 4.23
CA ILE A 166 21.33 2.12 4.12
C ILE A 166 22.04 1.31 3.03
N ASP A 167 22.54 0.13 3.40
CA ASP A 167 23.07 -0.84 2.45
C ASP A 167 21.99 -1.88 2.14
N ALA A 168 21.32 -1.67 1.01
CA ALA A 168 20.27 -2.55 0.51
C ALA A 168 20.82 -3.82 -0.17
N GLN A 169 22.13 -3.85 -0.48
CA GLN A 169 22.79 -4.99 -1.14
C GLN A 169 23.37 -5.98 -0.15
N ALA A 170 23.58 -5.58 1.11
CA ALA A 170 24.02 -6.48 2.17
C ALA A 170 22.99 -7.61 2.39
N ALA A 171 23.47 -8.76 2.81
CA ALA A 171 22.64 -9.92 3.12
C ALA A 171 22.84 -10.37 4.57
N PRO A 172 21.97 -10.01 5.51
CA PRO A 172 20.75 -9.18 5.37
C PRO A 172 21.05 -7.69 5.19
N PRO A 173 20.10 -6.89 4.63
CA PRO A 173 20.25 -5.43 4.53
C PRO A 173 20.58 -4.80 5.88
N CYS A 174 21.45 -3.77 5.89
CA CYS A 174 21.88 -3.10 7.11
C CYS A 174 21.83 -1.58 6.97
N LEU A 175 21.93 -0.88 8.09
CA LEU A 175 22.01 0.57 8.13
C LEU A 175 23.10 1.04 9.10
N GLU A 176 23.60 2.23 8.84
CA GLU A 176 24.51 2.93 9.72
C GLU A 176 23.79 4.08 10.40
N CYS A 177 24.01 4.21 11.71
CA CYS A 177 23.51 5.32 12.50
C CYS A 177 24.63 6.03 13.22
N ARG A 178 24.51 7.35 13.29
CA ARG A 178 25.32 8.21 14.14
C ARG A 178 24.49 8.67 15.33
N ARG A 179 25.07 8.60 16.53
CA ARG A 179 24.46 9.22 17.72
C ARG A 179 24.68 10.74 17.65
N SER A 180 23.61 11.48 17.91
CA SER A 180 23.62 12.95 18.00
C SER A 180 23.69 13.41 19.43
#